data_be781e2be54900607dbaf789abaac8e7
#
_entry.id   be781e2be54900607dbaf789abaac8e7
#
_cell.length_a   1.000
_cell.length_b   1.000
_cell.length_c   1.000
_cell.angle_alpha   90.00
_cell.angle_beta   90.00
_cell.angle_gamma   90.00
#
_symmetry.space_group_name_H-M   'P 1'
#
loop_
_entity.id
_entity.type
_entity.pdbx_description
1 polymer ?
#
loop_
_entity_poly.entity_id
_entity_poly.type
_entity_poly.pdbx_seq_one_letter_code
_entity_poly.pdbx_strand_id
1 'polypeptide(L)'
;MVEEDSVGIVEVRHFTFAEPPHPLKLASGATLGPITLAYETYGTLDESKSNAILLTHALSGDAHAAGRHSEDDQKPGWWDSMVGPGKAFDTNKYFVICSNVLGGCMGSTGPSSINPATGKPYGLDFPVITIGDMVVAQHHLVRHLGISKLLAVAGGSMGGMQALEWATRYPDAVESVMIIASTHLSGAQQIAFDAVGRHAIQADHSFNDGNYYGTEGPAQGLAIARMLAHITYLSEESMRMKFGRSLRSAEALQYDFDSEFAVETYLDYQGEQFVNRFDANTYLYVTKALDYFDIAATYGSLDEAMKRVLGKVLVISFSSDWLYPPYFSQEIVYTLARQKKNVSYCNIQSDYGHDAFLLEVGVISKIVRGFLEHTRNPELVRTQLLSADSETETAPPTAAMENIYEGHRVDYDMIVNLVESGSRVLDIGCGDGELLCKLISRKNVQAVGLEVAQGSVVSCIRRGISVIQADIDKGLSALPDQSFDYIILSMTLQVIRKPDLALKEMLRVGKKCIVSFPNFGHWRVRWMTFFEGRAPVTRNLPYAWYQTPNRHVLAIDDFRQLCNDLNAQIEREIPLYSEGVARFWPNLFAEEALYVITSP
;
A
#
# COMPACT_ATOMS: atom_id res chain seq x y z
N MET A 1 -7.75 16.94 -29.57
CA MET A 1 -8.04 15.49 -29.68
C MET A 1 -8.12 14.95 -28.27
N VAL A 2 -9.25 14.37 -27.88
CA VAL A 2 -9.36 13.66 -26.58
C VAL A 2 -8.40 12.47 -26.70
N GLU A 3 -7.50 12.31 -25.74
CA GLU A 3 -6.60 11.15 -25.69
C GLU A 3 -7.46 9.88 -25.57
N GLU A 4 -7.12 8.80 -26.26
CA GLU A 4 -7.93 7.56 -26.32
C GLU A 4 -8.17 6.94 -24.92
N ASP A 5 -7.35 7.28 -23.94
CA ASP A 5 -7.42 6.79 -22.55
C ASP A 5 -8.03 7.82 -21.57
N SER A 6 -8.58 8.94 -22.04
CA SER A 6 -9.26 9.96 -21.24
C SER A 6 -10.74 9.62 -21.02
N VAL A 7 -11.27 9.98 -19.86
CA VAL A 7 -12.72 9.92 -19.58
C VAL A 7 -13.50 11.08 -20.22
N GLY A 8 -12.81 12.04 -20.85
CA GLY A 8 -13.40 13.19 -21.53
C GLY A 8 -13.90 14.29 -20.60
N ILE A 9 -15.00 14.93 -20.98
CA ILE A 9 -15.65 15.98 -20.19
C ILE A 9 -16.53 15.34 -19.12
N VAL A 10 -16.40 15.81 -17.87
CA VAL A 10 -17.07 15.29 -16.69
C VAL A 10 -17.92 16.37 -16.04
N GLU A 11 -19.06 15.99 -15.51
CA GLU A 11 -19.98 16.89 -14.80
C GLU A 11 -19.95 16.66 -13.30
N VAL A 12 -19.86 17.76 -12.54
CA VAL A 12 -20.02 17.74 -11.07
C VAL A 12 -21.50 17.53 -10.74
N ARG A 13 -21.79 16.56 -9.88
CA ARG A 13 -23.12 16.25 -9.37
C ARG A 13 -23.20 16.60 -7.90
N HIS A 14 -24.41 16.81 -7.41
CA HIS A 14 -24.66 17.14 -6.01
C HIS A 14 -25.69 16.19 -5.39
N PHE A 15 -25.42 15.79 -4.17
CA PHE A 15 -26.33 14.98 -3.34
C PHE A 15 -26.56 15.67 -2.01
N THR A 16 -27.83 15.98 -1.68
CA THR A 16 -28.21 16.63 -0.41
C THR A 16 -28.94 15.64 0.48
N PHE A 17 -28.58 15.62 1.74
CA PHE A 17 -29.19 14.78 2.79
C PHE A 17 -29.17 15.49 4.14
N ALA A 18 -29.58 14.80 5.21
CA ALA A 18 -29.65 15.36 6.57
C ALA A 18 -30.48 16.64 6.65
N GLU A 19 -31.54 16.71 5.84
CA GLU A 19 -32.47 17.83 5.84
C GLU A 19 -33.30 17.86 7.13
N PRO A 20 -33.75 19.05 7.59
CA PRO A 20 -34.66 19.15 8.71
C PRO A 20 -35.91 18.27 8.51
N PRO A 21 -36.41 17.55 9.54
CA PRO A 21 -35.99 17.60 10.95
C PRO A 21 -34.91 16.59 11.35
N HIS A 22 -34.16 16.01 10.40
CA HIS A 22 -33.22 14.90 10.62
C HIS A 22 -31.74 15.28 10.33
N PRO A 23 -31.13 16.26 11.05
CA PRO A 23 -29.74 16.62 10.86
C PRO A 23 -28.82 15.46 11.24
N LEU A 24 -27.63 15.42 10.62
CA LEU A 24 -26.59 14.45 10.97
C LEU A 24 -25.98 14.82 12.33
N LYS A 25 -25.87 13.84 13.21
CA LYS A 25 -25.10 13.96 14.45
C LYS A 25 -23.64 13.64 14.18
N LEU A 26 -22.74 14.58 14.44
CA LEU A 26 -21.30 14.48 14.24
C LEU A 26 -20.61 13.83 15.45
N ALA A 27 -19.38 13.37 15.26
CA ALA A 27 -18.55 12.81 16.33
C ALA A 27 -18.30 13.80 17.47
N SER A 28 -18.23 15.10 17.18
CA SER A 28 -18.13 16.19 18.18
C SER A 28 -19.36 16.34 19.07
N GLY A 29 -20.48 15.66 18.76
CA GLY A 29 -21.78 15.80 19.44
C GLY A 29 -22.66 16.89 18.84
N ALA A 30 -22.13 17.77 17.98
CA ALA A 30 -22.91 18.76 17.24
C ALA A 30 -23.80 18.12 16.18
N THR A 31 -24.76 18.88 15.66
CA THR A 31 -25.60 18.47 14.54
C THR A 31 -25.36 19.36 13.33
N LEU A 32 -25.41 18.80 12.12
CA LEU A 32 -25.25 19.54 10.88
C LEU A 32 -26.30 19.11 9.86
N GLY A 33 -26.89 20.04 9.17
CA GLY A 33 -27.83 19.81 8.09
C GLY A 33 -28.53 21.07 7.61
N PRO A 34 -28.94 21.13 6.35
CA PRO A 34 -28.71 20.12 5.32
C PRO A 34 -27.24 19.97 4.95
N ILE A 35 -26.86 18.77 4.46
CA ILE A 35 -25.50 18.49 3.98
C ILE A 35 -25.59 18.18 2.49
N THR A 36 -24.82 18.90 1.69
CA THR A 36 -24.62 18.63 0.25
C THR A 36 -23.22 18.11 0.04
N LEU A 37 -23.07 17.03 -0.73
CA LEU A 37 -21.79 16.55 -1.24
C LEU A 37 -21.72 16.77 -2.75
N ALA A 38 -20.65 17.40 -3.21
CA ALA A 38 -20.28 17.42 -4.62
C ALA A 38 -19.56 16.11 -4.94
N TYR A 39 -19.88 15.48 -6.08
CA TYR A 39 -19.26 14.23 -6.50
C TYR A 39 -19.23 14.09 -8.01
N GLU A 40 -18.32 13.27 -8.50
CA GLU A 40 -18.20 12.88 -9.90
C GLU A 40 -18.22 11.36 -10.04
N THR A 41 -18.59 10.88 -11.24
CA THR A 41 -18.62 9.46 -11.52
C THR A 41 -18.02 9.19 -12.90
N TYR A 42 -17.30 8.07 -13.03
CA TYR A 42 -16.61 7.67 -14.25
C TYR A 42 -16.94 6.21 -14.57
N GLY A 43 -17.19 5.91 -15.84
CA GLY A 43 -17.60 4.57 -16.28
C GLY A 43 -19.09 4.30 -16.05
N THR A 44 -19.47 3.02 -16.09
CA THR A 44 -20.88 2.59 -16.01
C THR A 44 -21.07 1.61 -14.86
N LEU A 45 -22.07 1.88 -14.01
CA LEU A 45 -22.49 0.98 -12.94
C LEU A 45 -23.22 -0.24 -13.58
N ASP A 46 -22.75 -1.45 -13.25
CA ASP A 46 -23.37 -2.67 -13.75
C ASP A 46 -24.75 -2.93 -13.09
N GLU A 47 -25.57 -3.81 -13.69
CA GLU A 47 -26.92 -4.11 -13.20
C GLU A 47 -26.89 -4.68 -11.77
N SER A 48 -25.87 -5.44 -11.43
CA SER A 48 -25.66 -6.02 -10.10
C SER A 48 -25.12 -5.04 -9.08
N LYS A 49 -24.66 -3.86 -9.54
CA LYS A 49 -24.00 -2.81 -8.74
C LYS A 49 -22.78 -3.32 -7.98
N SER A 50 -22.06 -4.27 -8.57
CA SER A 50 -20.92 -4.95 -7.95
C SER A 50 -19.56 -4.40 -8.39
N ASN A 51 -19.52 -3.49 -9.37
CA ASN A 51 -18.30 -2.93 -9.94
C ASN A 51 -17.95 -1.52 -9.44
N ALA A 52 -18.60 -1.06 -8.36
CA ALA A 52 -18.44 0.31 -7.86
C ALA A 52 -17.17 0.46 -6.99
N ILE A 53 -16.38 1.49 -7.29
CA ILE A 53 -15.17 1.87 -6.54
C ILE A 53 -15.33 3.30 -6.05
N LEU A 54 -15.05 3.55 -4.77
CA LEU A 54 -15.00 4.90 -4.20
C LEU A 54 -13.54 5.34 -4.09
N LEU A 55 -13.19 6.44 -4.75
CA LEU A 55 -11.92 7.14 -4.55
C LEU A 55 -12.08 8.22 -3.48
N THR A 56 -11.16 8.26 -2.55
CA THR A 56 -11.10 9.21 -1.46
C THR A 56 -9.87 10.10 -1.60
N HIS A 57 -10.09 11.42 -1.74
CA HIS A 57 -9.02 12.37 -2.04
C HIS A 57 -8.20 12.77 -0.80
N ALA A 58 -6.99 13.29 -1.03
CA ALA A 58 -6.10 13.86 -0.03
C ALA A 58 -6.56 15.27 0.41
N LEU A 59 -5.87 15.87 1.40
CA LEU A 59 -6.19 17.17 1.99
C LEU A 59 -6.61 18.25 0.98
N SER A 60 -5.84 18.42 -0.07
CA SER A 60 -6.01 19.48 -1.07
C SER A 60 -6.66 19.00 -2.37
N GLY A 61 -7.20 17.77 -2.39
CA GLY A 61 -7.98 17.23 -3.50
C GLY A 61 -9.45 17.64 -3.43
N ASP A 62 -10.21 17.14 -4.40
CA ASP A 62 -11.64 17.35 -4.54
C ASP A 62 -12.29 16.17 -5.28
N ALA A 63 -13.54 16.33 -5.72
CA ALA A 63 -14.26 15.30 -6.47
C ALA A 63 -13.67 15.03 -7.88
N HIS A 64 -12.91 15.97 -8.44
CA HIS A 64 -12.41 15.91 -9.80
C HIS A 64 -11.18 15.00 -9.92
N ALA A 65 -11.41 13.68 -9.97
CA ALA A 65 -10.31 12.70 -10.02
C ALA A 65 -9.75 12.54 -11.45
N ALA A 66 -10.56 12.65 -12.51
CA ALA A 66 -10.12 12.43 -13.88
C ALA A 66 -10.94 13.25 -14.90
N GLY A 67 -10.40 13.40 -16.11
CA GLY A 67 -11.03 14.16 -17.17
C GLY A 67 -10.93 15.66 -16.98
N ARG A 68 -11.84 16.42 -17.59
CA ARG A 68 -11.90 17.88 -17.57
C ARG A 68 -13.35 18.33 -17.43
N HIS A 69 -13.60 19.52 -16.86
CA HIS A 69 -14.94 20.09 -16.82
C HIS A 69 -15.27 20.86 -18.12
N SER A 70 -14.24 21.36 -18.80
CA SER A 70 -14.36 22.04 -20.09
C SER A 70 -13.15 21.78 -20.99
N GLU A 71 -13.28 22.08 -22.29
CA GLU A 71 -12.17 21.99 -23.25
C GLU A 71 -11.05 23.00 -22.93
N ASP A 72 -11.36 24.08 -22.23
CA ASP A 72 -10.42 25.15 -21.87
C ASP A 72 -9.59 24.83 -20.63
N ASP A 73 -9.92 23.76 -19.90
CA ASP A 73 -9.20 23.38 -18.68
C ASP A 73 -7.75 23.01 -19.01
N GLN A 74 -6.82 23.67 -18.33
CA GLN A 74 -5.37 23.46 -18.53
C GLN A 74 -4.89 22.11 -17.99
N LYS A 75 -5.56 21.59 -16.96
CA LYS A 75 -5.16 20.36 -16.26
C LYS A 75 -6.36 19.43 -16.09
N PRO A 76 -6.16 18.12 -16.25
CA PRO A 76 -7.18 17.14 -15.91
C PRO A 76 -7.29 16.96 -14.39
N GLY A 77 -8.21 16.08 -13.96
CA GLY A 77 -8.38 15.70 -12.56
C GLY A 77 -7.08 15.16 -11.92
N TRP A 78 -7.04 15.22 -10.57
CA TRP A 78 -5.81 14.99 -9.78
C TRP A 78 -5.23 13.56 -9.89
N TRP A 79 -6.00 12.58 -10.33
CA TRP A 79 -5.56 11.20 -10.56
C TRP A 79 -5.90 10.68 -11.96
N ASP A 80 -6.02 11.57 -12.93
CA ASP A 80 -6.32 11.22 -14.33
C ASP A 80 -5.39 10.14 -14.88
N SER A 81 -4.13 10.13 -14.44
CA SER A 81 -3.16 9.09 -14.79
C SER A 81 -3.56 7.67 -14.34
N MET A 82 -4.45 7.55 -13.37
CA MET A 82 -4.89 6.28 -12.78
C MET A 82 -6.32 5.89 -13.17
N VAL A 83 -7.16 6.85 -13.55
CA VAL A 83 -8.59 6.66 -13.82
C VAL A 83 -8.89 6.91 -15.30
N GLY A 84 -9.45 5.93 -15.98
CA GLY A 84 -9.81 6.04 -17.40
C GLY A 84 -9.86 4.68 -18.11
N PRO A 85 -10.24 4.67 -19.40
CA PRO A 85 -10.24 3.46 -20.21
C PRO A 85 -8.86 2.79 -20.23
N GLY A 86 -8.78 1.52 -19.79
CA GLY A 86 -7.53 0.76 -19.77
C GLY A 86 -6.51 1.19 -18.70
N LYS A 87 -6.78 2.22 -17.88
CA LYS A 87 -5.93 2.63 -16.73
C LYS A 87 -6.11 1.70 -15.52
N ALA A 88 -5.52 2.02 -14.38
CA ALA A 88 -5.60 1.18 -13.18
C ALA A 88 -7.03 1.01 -12.67
N PHE A 89 -7.76 2.12 -12.57
CA PHE A 89 -9.19 2.15 -12.34
C PHE A 89 -9.89 2.24 -13.72
N ASP A 90 -9.93 1.09 -14.40
CA ASP A 90 -10.41 0.96 -15.78
C ASP A 90 -11.91 1.24 -15.88
N THR A 91 -12.28 2.39 -16.43
CA THR A 91 -13.68 2.82 -16.56
C THR A 91 -14.50 2.00 -17.55
N ASN A 92 -13.86 1.13 -18.35
CA ASN A 92 -14.56 0.10 -19.14
C ASN A 92 -15.08 -1.06 -18.25
N LYS A 93 -14.49 -1.25 -17.07
CA LYS A 93 -14.79 -2.36 -16.15
C LYS A 93 -15.47 -1.90 -14.87
N TYR A 94 -15.12 -0.72 -14.38
CA TYR A 94 -15.49 -0.22 -13.06
C TYR A 94 -16.29 1.07 -13.16
N PHE A 95 -17.22 1.22 -12.24
CA PHE A 95 -17.89 2.47 -11.96
C PHE A 95 -17.17 3.16 -10.81
N VAL A 96 -16.43 4.21 -11.14
CA VAL A 96 -15.60 4.94 -10.17
C VAL A 96 -16.37 6.17 -9.69
N ILE A 97 -16.37 6.40 -8.38
CA ILE A 97 -17.01 7.53 -7.70
C ILE A 97 -15.91 8.29 -6.97
N CYS A 98 -15.89 9.61 -7.09
CA CYS A 98 -15.08 10.47 -6.22
C CYS A 98 -15.97 11.58 -5.66
N SER A 99 -15.97 11.78 -4.35
CA SER A 99 -16.72 12.86 -3.70
C SER A 99 -15.80 13.83 -3.00
N ASN A 100 -16.10 15.11 -3.09
CA ASN A 100 -15.49 16.10 -2.22
C ASN A 100 -15.95 15.87 -0.78
N VAL A 101 -15.01 15.89 0.17
CA VAL A 101 -15.30 15.58 1.58
C VAL A 101 -16.23 16.61 2.22
N LEU A 102 -16.98 16.18 3.22
CA LEU A 102 -17.66 17.08 4.14
C LEU A 102 -16.63 18.02 4.79
N GLY A 103 -16.91 19.30 4.83
CA GLY A 103 -15.98 20.33 5.30
C GLY A 103 -15.06 20.90 4.21
N GLY A 104 -15.07 20.32 3.00
CA GLY A 104 -14.32 20.81 1.84
C GLY A 104 -14.91 22.09 1.21
N CYS A 105 -14.12 22.81 0.42
CA CYS A 105 -14.53 24.07 -0.21
C CYS A 105 -14.91 23.95 -1.69
N MET A 106 -14.90 22.72 -2.25
CA MET A 106 -15.15 22.48 -3.68
C MET A 106 -16.55 21.87 -3.90
N GLY A 107 -17.59 22.57 -3.46
CA GLY A 107 -18.99 22.23 -3.71
C GLY A 107 -19.67 21.36 -2.65
N SER A 108 -18.95 20.81 -1.70
CA SER A 108 -19.54 20.14 -0.51
C SER A 108 -19.78 21.15 0.61
N THR A 109 -20.72 20.83 1.51
CA THR A 109 -20.99 21.63 2.70
C THR A 109 -19.74 21.73 3.57
N GLY A 110 -19.30 22.96 3.83
CA GLY A 110 -18.11 23.30 4.59
C GLY A 110 -18.19 24.71 5.18
N PRO A 111 -17.10 25.25 5.75
CA PRO A 111 -17.07 26.56 6.37
C PRO A 111 -17.51 27.71 5.46
N SER A 112 -17.24 27.63 4.16
CA SER A 112 -17.66 28.63 3.16
C SER A 112 -19.13 28.55 2.76
N SER A 113 -19.82 27.46 3.12
CA SER A 113 -21.24 27.27 2.80
C SER A 113 -22.12 28.21 3.60
N ILE A 114 -23.27 28.58 3.03
CA ILE A 114 -24.25 29.44 3.72
C ILE A 114 -24.92 28.64 4.83
N ASN A 115 -24.86 29.17 6.04
CA ASN A 115 -25.59 28.65 7.20
C ASN A 115 -27.08 29.01 7.06
N PRO A 116 -27.99 28.02 6.97
CA PRO A 116 -29.43 28.31 6.79
C PRO A 116 -30.05 29.13 7.92
N ALA A 117 -29.49 29.07 9.13
CA ALA A 117 -30.01 29.79 10.27
C ALA A 117 -29.69 31.32 10.25
N THR A 118 -28.57 31.70 9.61
CA THR A 118 -28.08 33.10 9.64
C THR A 118 -28.12 33.76 8.26
N GLY A 119 -28.18 32.98 7.17
CA GLY A 119 -28.06 33.46 5.79
C GLY A 119 -26.64 33.95 5.43
N LYS A 120 -25.62 33.66 6.26
CA LYS A 120 -24.21 34.00 6.05
C LYS A 120 -23.35 32.71 5.97
N PRO A 121 -22.14 32.76 5.43
CA PRO A 121 -21.21 31.65 5.54
C PRO A 121 -21.03 31.19 6.98
N TYR A 122 -20.84 29.89 7.19
CA TYR A 122 -20.59 29.34 8.53
C TYR A 122 -19.34 29.95 9.19
N GLY A 123 -18.24 30.11 8.42
CA GLY A 123 -16.97 30.54 9.01
C GLY A 123 -16.53 29.58 10.12
N LEU A 124 -16.13 30.14 11.27
CA LEU A 124 -15.78 29.34 12.46
C LEU A 124 -16.99 28.80 13.24
N ASP A 125 -18.22 29.17 12.88
CA ASP A 125 -19.44 28.53 13.42
C ASP A 125 -19.72 27.18 12.80
N PHE A 126 -18.96 26.77 11.74
CA PHE A 126 -19.04 25.41 11.21
C PHE A 126 -18.65 24.40 12.30
N PRO A 127 -19.40 23.31 12.49
CA PRO A 127 -19.07 22.38 13.55
C PRO A 127 -17.77 21.61 13.22
N VAL A 128 -16.99 21.32 14.24
CA VAL A 128 -15.78 20.49 14.08
C VAL A 128 -16.17 19.09 13.61
N ILE A 129 -15.54 18.65 12.55
CA ILE A 129 -15.74 17.37 11.89
C ILE A 129 -14.51 16.46 12.07
N THR A 130 -14.69 15.17 11.82
CA THR A 130 -13.65 14.15 11.84
C THR A 130 -13.60 13.40 10.49
N ILE A 131 -12.55 12.61 10.28
CA ILE A 131 -12.47 11.66 9.13
C ILE A 131 -13.67 10.70 9.17
N GLY A 132 -14.09 10.27 10.36
CA GLY A 132 -15.28 9.44 10.53
C GLY A 132 -16.56 10.09 10.04
N ASP A 133 -16.75 11.40 10.26
CA ASP A 133 -17.91 12.16 9.76
C ASP A 133 -17.89 12.28 8.22
N MET A 134 -16.69 12.45 7.62
CA MET A 134 -16.53 12.44 6.16
C MET A 134 -16.97 11.10 5.57
N VAL A 135 -16.56 9.99 6.19
CA VAL A 135 -16.92 8.62 5.78
C VAL A 135 -18.41 8.35 5.96
N VAL A 136 -19.03 8.84 7.03
CA VAL A 136 -20.49 8.76 7.22
C VAL A 136 -21.22 9.48 6.07
N ALA A 137 -20.79 10.68 5.71
CA ALA A 137 -21.39 11.44 4.61
C ALA A 137 -21.24 10.68 3.26
N GLN A 138 -20.06 10.13 2.97
CA GLN A 138 -19.81 9.31 1.79
C GLN A 138 -20.69 8.05 1.78
N HIS A 139 -20.90 7.42 2.92
CA HIS A 139 -21.80 6.24 3.02
C HIS A 139 -23.24 6.61 2.64
N HIS A 140 -23.75 7.77 3.02
CA HIS A 140 -25.05 8.27 2.56
C HIS A 140 -25.09 8.43 1.04
N LEU A 141 -24.05 8.99 0.42
CA LEU A 141 -23.96 9.12 -1.04
C LEU A 141 -23.96 7.73 -1.73
N VAL A 142 -23.15 6.79 -1.27
CA VAL A 142 -23.06 5.44 -1.83
C VAL A 142 -24.43 4.74 -1.75
N ARG A 143 -25.11 4.87 -0.63
CA ARG A 143 -26.48 4.35 -0.45
C ARG A 143 -27.51 5.03 -1.37
N HIS A 144 -27.40 6.34 -1.57
CA HIS A 144 -28.26 7.09 -2.51
C HIS A 144 -28.10 6.58 -3.95
N LEU A 145 -26.88 6.23 -4.38
CA LEU A 145 -26.61 5.62 -5.68
C LEU A 145 -27.15 4.18 -5.78
N GLY A 146 -27.72 3.67 -4.68
CA GLY A 146 -28.30 2.33 -4.59
C GLY A 146 -27.26 1.22 -4.51
N ILE A 147 -26.01 1.56 -4.15
CA ILE A 147 -24.93 0.60 -3.98
C ILE A 147 -24.96 0.07 -2.54
N SER A 148 -25.07 -1.24 -2.38
CA SER A 148 -25.07 -1.90 -1.08
C SER A 148 -23.66 -2.23 -0.59
N LYS A 149 -22.75 -2.58 -1.53
CA LYS A 149 -21.37 -2.96 -1.24
C LYS A 149 -20.45 -2.46 -2.35
N LEU A 150 -19.41 -1.72 -1.97
CA LEU A 150 -18.35 -1.25 -2.87
C LEU A 150 -17.37 -2.40 -3.16
N LEU A 151 -16.93 -2.55 -4.39
CA LEU A 151 -15.83 -3.43 -4.75
C LEU A 151 -14.54 -2.98 -4.07
N ALA A 152 -14.29 -1.67 -4.04
CA ALA A 152 -13.12 -1.11 -3.36
C ALA A 152 -13.38 0.31 -2.85
N VAL A 153 -12.67 0.68 -1.78
CA VAL A 153 -12.41 2.09 -1.41
C VAL A 153 -10.90 2.30 -1.49
N ALA A 154 -10.47 3.33 -2.21
CA ALA A 154 -9.05 3.59 -2.45
C ALA A 154 -8.71 5.07 -2.27
N GLY A 155 -7.63 5.35 -1.56
CA GLY A 155 -7.15 6.71 -1.42
C GLY A 155 -5.73 6.82 -0.89
N GLY A 156 -5.11 7.96 -1.20
CA GLY A 156 -3.78 8.32 -0.72
C GLY A 156 -3.84 9.36 0.41
N SER A 157 -2.88 9.31 1.34
CA SER A 157 -2.76 10.29 2.42
C SER A 157 -4.03 10.32 3.29
N MET A 158 -4.67 11.48 3.46
CA MET A 158 -5.99 11.59 4.11
C MET A 158 -7.04 10.64 3.48
N GLY A 159 -6.95 10.40 2.17
CA GLY A 159 -7.80 9.42 1.49
C GLY A 159 -7.60 8.00 2.00
N GLY A 160 -6.37 7.62 2.34
CA GLY A 160 -6.07 6.33 2.96
C GLY A 160 -6.62 6.20 4.38
N MET A 161 -6.66 7.29 5.17
CA MET A 161 -7.34 7.32 6.47
C MET A 161 -8.85 7.07 6.30
N GLN A 162 -9.47 7.70 5.30
CA GLN A 162 -10.88 7.46 4.96
C GLN A 162 -11.12 6.01 4.55
N ALA A 163 -10.23 5.42 3.72
CA ALA A 163 -10.34 4.02 3.31
C ALA A 163 -10.25 3.07 4.52
N LEU A 164 -9.34 3.34 5.47
CA LEU A 164 -9.23 2.57 6.71
C LEU A 164 -10.47 2.72 7.60
N GLU A 165 -11.01 3.93 7.70
CA GLU A 165 -12.25 4.20 8.43
C GLU A 165 -13.45 3.46 7.78
N TRP A 166 -13.54 3.42 6.45
CA TRP A 166 -14.54 2.61 5.75
C TRP A 166 -14.45 1.13 6.12
N ALA A 167 -13.24 0.56 6.12
CA ALA A 167 -13.02 -0.86 6.44
C ALA A 167 -13.42 -1.22 7.88
N THR A 168 -13.27 -0.28 8.81
CA THR A 168 -13.55 -0.50 10.24
C THR A 168 -14.97 -0.13 10.63
N ARG A 169 -15.54 0.92 10.04
CA ARG A 169 -16.88 1.42 10.34
C ARG A 169 -17.99 0.68 9.59
N TYR A 170 -17.75 0.39 8.31
CA TYR A 170 -18.71 -0.27 7.41
C TYR A 170 -18.14 -1.55 6.78
N PRO A 171 -17.67 -2.52 7.57
CA PRO A 171 -16.97 -3.70 7.06
C PRO A 171 -17.80 -4.54 6.08
N ASP A 172 -19.13 -4.58 6.24
CA ASP A 172 -20.02 -5.31 5.34
C ASP A 172 -20.31 -4.58 4.02
N ALA A 173 -20.07 -3.26 3.98
CA ALA A 173 -20.31 -2.40 2.82
C ALA A 173 -19.12 -2.28 1.87
N VAL A 174 -17.99 -2.94 2.16
CA VAL A 174 -16.80 -2.93 1.30
C VAL A 174 -16.24 -4.33 1.10
N GLU A 175 -15.85 -4.66 -0.14
CA GLU A 175 -15.15 -5.92 -0.47
C GLU A 175 -13.65 -5.81 -0.25
N SER A 176 -13.08 -4.62 -0.52
CA SER A 176 -11.66 -4.36 -0.34
C SER A 176 -11.37 -2.89 -0.10
N VAL A 177 -10.19 -2.62 0.49
CA VAL A 177 -9.68 -1.25 0.69
C VAL A 177 -8.23 -1.15 0.27
N MET A 178 -7.84 0.02 -0.24
CA MET A 178 -6.47 0.36 -0.60
C MET A 178 -6.03 1.60 0.20
N ILE A 179 -5.05 1.41 1.06
CA ILE A 179 -4.48 2.42 1.97
C ILE A 179 -3.12 2.79 1.42
N ILE A 180 -2.98 3.99 0.84
CA ILE A 180 -1.78 4.40 0.10
C ILE A 180 -1.15 5.61 0.80
N ALA A 181 0.17 5.57 1.08
CA ALA A 181 0.90 6.67 1.73
C ALA A 181 0.14 7.24 2.95
N SER A 182 -0.29 6.39 3.87
CA SER A 182 -1.21 6.79 4.94
C SER A 182 -0.89 6.11 6.28
N THR A 183 -1.71 6.41 7.29
CA THR A 183 -1.48 6.04 8.68
C THR A 183 -2.78 5.60 9.36
N HIS A 184 -2.66 4.97 10.54
CA HIS A 184 -3.79 4.64 11.42
C HIS A 184 -4.03 5.69 12.53
N LEU A 185 -3.11 6.65 12.70
CA LEU A 185 -3.22 7.77 13.62
C LEU A 185 -2.36 8.95 13.14
N SER A 186 -2.73 10.17 13.48
CA SER A 186 -1.86 11.34 13.33
C SER A 186 -0.87 11.40 14.48
N GLY A 187 0.43 11.28 14.16
CA GLY A 187 1.51 11.37 15.14
C GLY A 187 1.84 12.82 15.52
N ALA A 188 2.69 12.98 16.53
CA ALA A 188 3.07 14.31 17.04
C ALA A 188 3.69 15.23 15.95
N GLN A 189 4.46 14.66 15.02
CA GLN A 189 5.10 15.42 13.93
C GLN A 189 4.06 15.98 12.96
N GLN A 190 3.09 15.18 12.53
CA GLN A 190 2.00 15.58 11.65
C GLN A 190 1.15 16.68 12.31
N ILE A 191 0.74 16.47 13.57
CA ILE A 191 0.00 17.46 14.36
C ILE A 191 0.78 18.78 14.48
N ALA A 192 2.12 18.72 14.64
CA ALA A 192 2.96 19.91 14.74
C ALA A 192 2.99 20.69 13.42
N PHE A 193 3.13 20.03 12.27
CA PHE A 193 3.06 20.69 10.96
C PHE A 193 1.70 21.36 10.74
N ASP A 194 0.61 20.65 11.01
CA ASP A 194 -0.74 21.17 10.89
C ASP A 194 -0.98 22.36 11.82
N ALA A 195 -0.48 22.31 13.06
CA ALA A 195 -0.57 23.42 14.01
C ALA A 195 0.14 24.66 13.51
N VAL A 196 1.36 24.54 12.94
CA VAL A 196 2.10 25.69 12.38
C VAL A 196 1.32 26.31 11.21
N GLY A 197 0.78 25.49 10.30
CA GLY A 197 -0.05 25.97 9.19
C GLY A 197 -1.30 26.73 9.67
N ARG A 198 -2.01 26.19 10.67
CA ARG A 198 -3.17 26.88 11.28
C ARG A 198 -2.77 28.18 11.96
N HIS A 199 -1.65 28.20 12.68
CA HIS A 199 -1.14 29.43 13.30
C HIS A 199 -0.80 30.51 12.27
N ALA A 200 -0.19 30.14 11.14
CA ALA A 200 0.11 31.07 10.06
C ALA A 200 -1.18 31.74 9.53
N ILE A 201 -2.23 30.95 9.30
CA ILE A 201 -3.54 31.47 8.85
C ILE A 201 -4.17 32.39 9.91
N GLN A 202 -4.21 31.95 11.17
CA GLN A 202 -4.85 32.71 12.25
C GLN A 202 -4.10 33.99 12.63
N ALA A 203 -2.78 34.04 12.40
CA ALA A 203 -1.95 35.21 12.62
C ALA A 203 -2.03 36.26 11.49
N ASP A 204 -2.56 35.87 10.33
CA ASP A 204 -2.76 36.80 9.21
C ASP A 204 -3.80 37.86 9.60
N HIS A 205 -3.43 39.15 9.43
CA HIS A 205 -4.28 40.28 9.80
C HIS A 205 -5.65 40.30 9.09
N SER A 206 -5.74 39.67 7.90
CA SER A 206 -6.97 39.57 7.09
C SER A 206 -7.83 38.36 7.47
N PHE A 207 -7.44 37.56 8.47
CA PHE A 207 -8.21 36.40 8.93
C PHE A 207 -9.53 36.76 9.57
N ASN A 208 -9.57 37.89 10.30
CA ASN A 208 -10.76 38.47 10.89
C ASN A 208 -11.63 37.45 11.65
N ASP A 209 -11.03 36.66 12.54
CA ASP A 209 -11.69 35.56 13.27
C ASP A 209 -12.53 34.63 12.37
N GLY A 210 -12.03 34.34 11.16
CA GLY A 210 -12.69 33.49 10.17
C GLY A 210 -13.82 34.17 9.38
N ASN A 211 -14.11 35.48 9.60
CA ASN A 211 -15.16 36.23 8.93
C ASN A 211 -14.62 37.07 7.77
N TYR A 212 -13.90 36.46 6.84
CA TYR A 212 -13.25 37.17 5.72
C TYR A 212 -13.96 37.00 4.38
N TYR A 213 -15.05 36.24 4.31
CA TYR A 213 -15.76 36.00 3.05
C TYR A 213 -16.27 37.31 2.43
N GLY A 214 -15.97 37.49 1.14
CA GLY A 214 -16.21 38.74 0.41
C GLY A 214 -15.05 39.74 0.44
N THR A 215 -13.91 39.35 1.04
CA THR A 215 -12.63 40.08 1.01
C THR A 215 -11.52 39.16 0.42
N GLU A 216 -10.27 39.63 0.36
CA GLU A 216 -9.13 38.82 -0.07
C GLU A 216 -8.79 37.67 0.93
N GLY A 217 -9.24 37.80 2.18
CA GLY A 217 -8.99 36.82 3.24
C GLY A 217 -7.51 36.69 3.62
N PRO A 218 -7.15 35.66 4.44
CA PRO A 218 -5.81 35.47 4.96
C PRO A 218 -4.88 34.80 3.92
N ALA A 219 -4.66 35.49 2.81
CA ALA A 219 -3.91 34.97 1.67
C ALA A 219 -2.45 34.62 2.02
N GLN A 220 -1.78 35.47 2.81
CA GLN A 220 -0.38 35.24 3.22
C GLN A 220 -0.29 34.04 4.17
N GLY A 221 -1.17 33.96 5.16
CA GLY A 221 -1.20 32.84 6.10
C GLY A 221 -1.48 31.50 5.41
N LEU A 222 -2.43 31.49 4.48
CA LEU A 222 -2.75 30.28 3.70
C LEU A 222 -1.60 29.87 2.76
N ALA A 223 -0.92 30.85 2.14
CA ALA A 223 0.27 30.59 1.32
C ALA A 223 1.40 29.94 2.15
N ILE A 224 1.71 30.51 3.34
CA ILE A 224 2.72 29.95 4.26
C ILE A 224 2.35 28.51 4.68
N ALA A 225 1.09 28.27 5.02
CA ALA A 225 0.61 26.92 5.35
C ALA A 225 0.83 25.95 4.19
N ARG A 226 0.62 26.37 2.95
CA ARG A 226 0.87 25.58 1.75
C ARG A 226 2.35 25.33 1.50
N MET A 227 3.21 26.34 1.69
CA MET A 227 4.67 26.21 1.58
C MET A 227 5.18 25.14 2.54
N LEU A 228 4.75 25.18 3.80
CA LEU A 228 5.10 24.17 4.80
C LEU A 228 4.66 22.78 4.36
N ALA A 229 3.43 22.64 3.86
CA ALA A 229 2.91 21.38 3.35
C ALA A 229 3.78 20.84 2.20
N HIS A 230 4.20 21.68 1.24
CA HIS A 230 5.09 21.25 0.15
C HIS A 230 6.48 20.79 0.63
N ILE A 231 7.00 21.36 1.70
CA ILE A 231 8.23 20.86 2.32
C ILE A 231 8.03 19.43 2.83
N THR A 232 6.87 19.12 3.43
CA THR A 232 6.58 17.78 3.96
C THR A 232 6.24 16.75 2.87
N TYR A 233 5.81 17.19 1.68
CA TYR A 233 5.42 16.29 0.58
C TYR A 233 6.61 15.79 -0.21
N LEU A 234 7.70 16.54 -0.29
CA LEU A 234 8.91 16.15 -1.03
C LEU A 234 9.95 15.54 -0.07
N SER A 235 10.70 14.57 -0.54
CA SER A 235 11.86 14.07 0.18
C SER A 235 13.05 15.06 0.08
N GLU A 236 14.02 14.91 0.97
CA GLU A 236 15.28 15.67 0.88
C GLU A 236 15.98 15.43 -0.47
N GLU A 237 16.03 14.18 -0.92
CA GLU A 237 16.62 13.79 -2.19
C GLU A 237 15.90 14.43 -3.38
N SER A 238 14.55 14.43 -3.38
CA SER A 238 13.76 15.11 -4.41
C SER A 238 14.01 16.62 -4.43
N MET A 239 14.06 17.25 -3.26
CA MET A 239 14.42 18.66 -3.12
C MET A 239 15.83 18.95 -3.66
N ARG A 240 16.80 18.11 -3.29
CA ARG A 240 18.19 18.21 -3.73
C ARG A 240 18.32 18.06 -5.25
N MET A 241 17.67 17.06 -5.84
CA MET A 241 17.71 16.83 -7.29
C MET A 241 17.03 17.96 -8.07
N LYS A 242 15.92 18.48 -7.56
CA LYS A 242 15.09 19.45 -8.27
C LYS A 242 15.67 20.87 -8.18
N PHE A 243 16.21 21.26 -7.05
CA PHE A 243 16.62 22.63 -6.79
C PHE A 243 18.11 22.76 -6.46
N GLY A 244 18.68 21.82 -5.69
CA GLY A 244 20.05 21.92 -5.16
C GLY A 244 20.26 23.25 -4.42
N ARG A 245 21.25 24.00 -4.83
CA ARG A 245 21.52 25.40 -4.43
C ARG A 245 21.42 26.38 -5.61
N SER A 246 20.62 26.05 -6.60
CA SER A 246 20.44 26.89 -7.79
C SER A 246 19.86 28.24 -7.43
N LEU A 247 20.42 29.30 -7.99
CA LEU A 247 19.88 30.65 -7.89
C LEU A 247 18.77 30.86 -8.92
N ARG A 248 17.81 31.74 -8.62
CA ARG A 248 16.65 32.04 -9.47
C ARG A 248 17.06 32.66 -10.80
N SER A 249 17.88 33.71 -10.79
CA SER A 249 18.18 34.53 -11.96
C SER A 249 19.56 35.18 -11.95
N ALA A 250 20.35 35.02 -10.89
CA ALA A 250 21.65 35.65 -10.74
C ALA A 250 22.79 34.63 -10.86
N GLU A 251 23.98 35.08 -11.32
CA GLU A 251 25.20 34.26 -11.33
C GLU A 251 25.89 34.22 -9.96
N ALA A 252 25.53 35.15 -9.05
CA ALA A 252 26.09 35.27 -7.71
C ALA A 252 25.05 35.75 -6.70
N LEU A 253 25.28 35.45 -5.42
CA LEU A 253 24.43 35.90 -4.30
C LEU A 253 24.42 37.42 -4.20
N GLN A 254 23.26 38.02 -3.99
CA GLN A 254 23.04 39.46 -3.88
C GLN A 254 23.05 39.94 -2.43
N TYR A 255 22.89 39.02 -1.46
CA TYR A 255 22.91 39.29 -0.01
C TYR A 255 21.79 40.23 0.45
N ASP A 256 20.58 40.07 -0.11
CA ASP A 256 19.38 40.77 0.30
C ASP A 256 18.32 39.81 0.88
N PHE A 257 17.09 40.31 1.15
CA PHE A 257 16.00 39.51 1.67
C PHE A 257 14.99 39.04 0.60
N ASP A 258 15.26 39.29 -0.66
CA ASP A 258 14.45 38.79 -1.76
C ASP A 258 14.72 37.31 -2.01
N SER A 259 13.79 36.61 -2.67
CA SER A 259 13.95 35.19 -3.01
C SER A 259 15.09 34.97 -4.00
N GLU A 260 16.24 34.53 -3.52
CA GLU A 260 17.46 34.29 -4.31
C GLU A 260 17.53 32.86 -4.85
N PHE A 261 17.06 31.88 -4.09
CA PHE A 261 17.17 30.46 -4.46
C PHE A 261 15.93 29.97 -5.23
N ALA A 262 16.13 29.05 -6.15
CA ALA A 262 15.04 28.46 -6.95
C ALA A 262 13.97 27.76 -6.10
N VAL A 263 14.35 27.18 -4.96
CA VAL A 263 13.40 26.55 -4.02
C VAL A 263 12.45 27.57 -3.37
N GLU A 264 12.93 28.77 -3.06
CA GLU A 264 12.09 29.84 -2.50
C GLU A 264 11.00 30.25 -3.50
N THR A 265 11.38 30.52 -4.75
CA THR A 265 10.44 30.84 -5.83
C THR A 265 9.42 29.71 -6.07
N TYR A 266 9.86 28.46 -5.96
CA TYR A 266 8.94 27.32 -6.06
C TYR A 266 7.90 27.32 -4.95
N LEU A 267 8.32 27.56 -3.70
CA LEU A 267 7.39 27.61 -2.57
C LEU A 267 6.43 28.80 -2.69
N ASP A 268 6.91 29.98 -3.07
CA ASP A 268 6.10 31.16 -3.35
C ASP A 268 5.00 30.84 -4.38
N TYR A 269 5.40 30.28 -5.51
CA TYR A 269 4.46 29.87 -6.57
C TYR A 269 3.41 28.86 -6.07
N GLN A 270 3.81 27.86 -5.30
CA GLN A 270 2.87 26.87 -4.76
C GLN A 270 1.89 27.48 -3.75
N GLY A 271 2.36 28.43 -2.94
CA GLY A 271 1.52 29.20 -2.02
C GLY A 271 0.47 30.02 -2.78
N GLU A 272 0.89 30.82 -3.77
CA GLU A 272 0.00 31.64 -4.59
C GLU A 272 -1.06 30.80 -5.33
N GLN A 273 -0.65 29.71 -5.98
CA GLN A 273 -1.59 28.82 -6.67
C GLN A 273 -2.64 28.22 -5.71
N PHE A 274 -2.26 27.94 -4.48
CA PHE A 274 -3.18 27.37 -3.49
C PHE A 274 -4.22 28.37 -3.00
N VAL A 275 -3.81 29.60 -2.73
CA VAL A 275 -4.70 30.69 -2.33
C VAL A 275 -5.83 30.91 -3.34
N ASN A 276 -5.55 30.75 -4.64
CA ASN A 276 -6.55 30.95 -5.68
C ASN A 276 -7.64 29.86 -5.73
N ARG A 277 -7.44 28.71 -5.09
CA ARG A 277 -8.36 27.57 -5.20
C ARG A 277 -8.82 26.96 -3.87
N PHE A 278 -8.27 27.40 -2.75
CA PHE A 278 -8.57 26.76 -1.47
C PHE A 278 -8.99 27.78 -0.42
N ASP A 279 -9.89 27.39 0.47
CA ASP A 279 -10.43 28.23 1.53
C ASP A 279 -9.65 28.04 2.83
N ALA A 280 -9.28 29.12 3.49
CA ALA A 280 -8.47 29.10 4.70
C ALA A 280 -9.21 28.46 5.89
N ASN A 281 -10.50 28.74 6.09
CA ASN A 281 -11.27 28.05 7.12
C ASN A 281 -11.36 26.55 6.83
N THR A 282 -11.59 26.16 5.58
CA THR A 282 -11.53 24.74 5.19
C THR A 282 -10.20 24.10 5.57
N TYR A 283 -9.07 24.78 5.35
CA TYR A 283 -7.76 24.28 5.79
C TYR A 283 -7.70 24.03 7.29
N LEU A 284 -8.23 24.97 8.10
CA LEU A 284 -8.29 24.82 9.56
C LEU A 284 -9.09 23.58 9.97
N TYR A 285 -10.28 23.37 9.38
CA TYR A 285 -11.18 22.28 9.75
C TYR A 285 -10.65 20.91 9.28
N VAL A 286 -10.13 20.82 8.05
CA VAL A 286 -9.64 19.55 7.50
C VAL A 286 -8.35 19.13 8.19
N THR A 287 -7.40 20.05 8.45
CA THR A 287 -6.19 19.70 9.23
C THR A 287 -6.55 19.34 10.68
N LYS A 288 -7.62 19.92 11.23
CA LYS A 288 -8.09 19.54 12.55
C LYS A 288 -8.72 18.15 12.55
N ALA A 289 -9.44 17.78 11.48
CA ALA A 289 -9.95 16.42 11.30
C ALA A 289 -8.81 15.39 11.17
N LEU A 290 -7.69 15.76 10.53
CA LEU A 290 -6.47 14.94 10.50
C LEU A 290 -5.89 14.76 11.91
N ASP A 291 -5.71 15.84 12.69
CA ASP A 291 -5.18 15.76 14.07
C ASP A 291 -5.97 14.79 14.95
N TYR A 292 -7.30 14.76 14.79
CA TYR A 292 -8.20 13.89 15.58
C TYR A 292 -8.23 12.45 15.08
N PHE A 293 -7.59 12.14 13.96
CA PHE A 293 -7.61 10.78 13.44
C PHE A 293 -6.75 9.85 14.29
N ASP A 294 -7.40 8.92 14.96
CA ASP A 294 -6.83 7.83 15.73
C ASP A 294 -7.83 6.67 15.78
N ILE A 295 -7.56 5.64 14.97
CA ILE A 295 -8.41 4.45 14.91
C ILE A 295 -8.38 3.68 16.24
N ALA A 296 -7.24 3.64 16.90
CA ALA A 296 -7.12 2.95 18.18
C ALA A 296 -7.96 3.62 19.27
N ALA A 297 -7.95 4.95 19.34
CA ALA A 297 -8.80 5.70 20.27
C ALA A 297 -10.29 5.48 19.98
N THR A 298 -10.68 5.37 18.69
CA THR A 298 -12.07 5.18 18.28
C THR A 298 -12.61 3.81 18.69
N TYR A 299 -11.80 2.74 18.63
CA TYR A 299 -12.25 1.34 18.85
C TYR A 299 -11.62 0.68 20.09
N GLY A 300 -10.88 1.44 20.92
CA GLY A 300 -10.22 0.96 22.13
C GLY A 300 -8.80 0.46 21.94
N SER A 301 -8.45 -0.08 20.78
CA SER A 301 -7.08 -0.42 20.35
C SER A 301 -7.02 -0.64 18.84
N LEU A 302 -5.81 -0.62 18.27
CA LEU A 302 -5.61 -0.94 16.87
C LEU A 302 -6.02 -2.40 16.56
N ASP A 303 -5.76 -3.33 17.48
CA ASP A 303 -6.20 -4.73 17.34
C ASP A 303 -7.72 -4.85 17.28
N GLU A 304 -8.46 -4.15 18.16
CA GLU A 304 -9.93 -4.17 18.14
C GLU A 304 -10.50 -3.54 16.86
N ALA A 305 -9.88 -2.48 16.37
CA ALA A 305 -10.25 -1.88 15.08
C ALA A 305 -10.04 -2.87 13.93
N MET A 306 -8.86 -3.50 13.85
CA MET A 306 -8.52 -4.42 12.76
C MET A 306 -9.33 -5.73 12.79
N LYS A 307 -9.81 -6.17 13.94
CA LYS A 307 -10.76 -7.30 14.04
C LYS A 307 -12.03 -7.06 13.22
N ARG A 308 -12.47 -5.81 13.11
CA ARG A 308 -13.67 -5.42 12.37
C ARG A 308 -13.55 -5.55 10.87
N VAL A 309 -12.33 -5.44 10.33
CA VAL A 309 -12.05 -5.51 8.90
C VAL A 309 -12.42 -6.90 8.36
N LEU A 310 -13.30 -6.95 7.36
CA LEU A 310 -13.76 -8.20 6.73
C LEU A 310 -13.18 -8.38 5.31
N GLY A 311 -13.03 -7.30 4.59
CA GLY A 311 -12.56 -7.28 3.20
C GLY A 311 -11.05 -7.49 3.05
N LYS A 312 -10.60 -7.57 1.79
CA LYS A 312 -9.18 -7.59 1.45
C LYS A 312 -8.55 -6.20 1.66
N VAL A 313 -7.32 -6.16 2.15
CA VAL A 313 -6.60 -4.90 2.37
C VAL A 313 -5.31 -4.87 1.54
N LEU A 314 -5.14 -3.79 0.79
CA LEU A 314 -3.87 -3.46 0.15
C LEU A 314 -3.29 -2.23 0.84
N VAL A 315 -2.05 -2.33 1.30
CA VAL A 315 -1.33 -1.20 1.90
C VAL A 315 -0.11 -0.91 1.03
N ILE A 316 0.05 0.35 0.64
CA ILE A 316 1.22 0.83 -0.13
C ILE A 316 1.86 1.98 0.64
N SER A 317 3.15 1.89 0.90
CA SER A 317 3.99 2.97 1.43
C SER A 317 5.14 3.29 0.49
N PHE A 318 5.87 4.36 0.74
CA PHE A 318 7.01 4.79 -0.08
C PHE A 318 8.24 4.98 0.82
N SER A 319 9.40 4.53 0.33
CA SER A 319 10.63 4.48 1.13
C SER A 319 11.10 5.84 1.64
N SER A 320 10.86 6.90 0.89
CA SER A 320 11.27 8.28 1.22
C SER A 320 10.16 9.14 1.80
N ASP A 321 8.95 8.58 2.02
CA ASP A 321 7.85 9.31 2.68
C ASP A 321 8.21 9.54 4.17
N TRP A 322 8.43 10.80 4.52
CA TRP A 322 8.74 11.20 5.88
C TRP A 322 7.59 11.92 6.59
N LEU A 323 6.50 12.23 5.84
CA LEU A 323 5.24 12.68 6.41
C LEU A 323 4.48 11.49 7.03
N TYR A 324 4.31 10.40 6.28
CA TYR A 324 3.80 9.12 6.78
C TYR A 324 4.81 7.99 6.52
N PRO A 325 5.87 7.91 7.33
CA PRO A 325 6.93 6.91 7.18
C PRO A 325 6.38 5.48 7.13
N PRO A 326 7.05 4.56 6.43
CA PRO A 326 6.59 3.18 6.21
C PRO A 326 6.21 2.40 7.46
N TYR A 327 6.75 2.76 8.64
CA TYR A 327 6.43 2.05 9.88
C TYR A 327 4.94 2.16 10.26
N PHE A 328 4.25 3.28 9.99
CA PHE A 328 2.81 3.41 10.22
C PHE A 328 2.00 2.41 9.38
N SER A 329 2.36 2.26 8.10
CA SER A 329 1.77 1.26 7.23
C SER A 329 2.06 -0.16 7.71
N GLN A 330 3.28 -0.43 8.20
CA GLN A 330 3.67 -1.72 8.75
C GLN A 330 2.89 -2.08 10.02
N GLU A 331 2.58 -1.11 10.88
CA GLU A 331 1.74 -1.33 12.07
C GLU A 331 0.33 -1.79 11.70
N ILE A 332 -0.29 -1.18 10.66
CA ILE A 332 -1.57 -1.65 10.10
C ILE A 332 -1.43 -3.08 9.60
N VAL A 333 -0.43 -3.34 8.75
CA VAL A 333 -0.21 -4.64 8.10
C VAL A 333 0.01 -5.75 9.12
N TYR A 334 0.90 -5.53 10.08
CA TYR A 334 1.21 -6.55 11.08
C TYR A 334 0.03 -6.81 12.02
N THR A 335 -0.75 -5.76 12.34
CA THR A 335 -1.96 -5.96 13.15
C THR A 335 -3.02 -6.76 12.39
N LEU A 336 -3.23 -6.47 11.10
CA LEU A 336 -4.12 -7.27 10.25
C LEU A 336 -3.63 -8.73 10.13
N ALA A 337 -2.33 -8.94 9.93
CA ALA A 337 -1.74 -10.28 9.84
C ALA A 337 -1.92 -11.09 11.13
N ARG A 338 -1.71 -10.45 12.31
CA ARG A 338 -2.01 -11.06 13.63
C ARG A 338 -3.47 -11.48 13.75
N GLN A 339 -4.38 -10.67 13.23
CA GLN A 339 -5.83 -10.96 13.22
C GLN A 339 -6.24 -11.93 12.09
N LYS A 340 -5.26 -12.54 11.40
CA LYS A 340 -5.47 -13.49 10.28
C LYS A 340 -6.30 -12.90 9.12
N LYS A 341 -6.21 -11.58 8.91
CA LYS A 341 -6.89 -10.88 7.82
C LYS A 341 -6.13 -11.02 6.51
N ASN A 342 -6.85 -10.86 5.39
CA ASN A 342 -6.27 -10.87 4.06
C ASN A 342 -5.63 -9.51 3.78
N VAL A 343 -4.30 -9.43 3.86
CA VAL A 343 -3.55 -8.19 3.66
C VAL A 343 -2.36 -8.41 2.71
N SER A 344 -2.19 -7.46 1.79
CA SER A 344 -0.99 -7.34 0.96
C SER A 344 -0.31 -6.00 1.26
N TYR A 345 1.02 -6.00 1.25
CA TYR A 345 1.82 -4.81 1.53
C TYR A 345 2.99 -4.69 0.58
N CYS A 346 3.14 -3.49 0.01
CA CYS A 346 4.29 -3.10 -0.80
C CYS A 346 4.85 -1.76 -0.35
N ASN A 347 6.15 -1.72 -0.01
CA ASN A 347 6.89 -0.48 0.22
C ASN A 347 7.66 -0.12 -1.05
N ILE A 348 7.14 0.81 -1.84
CA ILE A 348 7.73 1.19 -3.12
C ILE A 348 8.98 2.04 -2.86
N GLN A 349 10.10 1.64 -3.48
CA GLN A 349 11.31 2.45 -3.50
C GLN A 349 11.09 3.66 -4.39
N SER A 350 11.15 4.84 -3.81
CA SER A 350 10.92 6.12 -4.49
C SER A 350 11.65 7.24 -3.78
N ASP A 351 12.11 8.22 -4.53
CA ASP A 351 12.77 9.42 -4.01
C ASP A 351 11.81 10.62 -3.93
N TYR A 352 10.55 10.47 -4.34
CA TYR A 352 9.59 11.58 -4.43
C TYR A 352 8.95 12.01 -3.12
N GLY A 353 9.22 11.31 -2.00
CA GLY A 353 8.61 11.61 -0.71
C GLY A 353 7.15 11.17 -0.64
N HIS A 354 6.33 11.98 0.02
CA HIS A 354 4.90 11.71 0.18
C HIS A 354 4.14 11.80 -1.14
N ASP A 355 4.52 12.72 -2.05
CA ASP A 355 3.89 12.88 -3.37
C ASP A 355 4.09 11.67 -4.29
N ALA A 356 4.92 10.69 -3.91
CA ALA A 356 5.15 9.46 -4.66
C ALA A 356 3.85 8.73 -5.02
N PHE A 357 2.79 8.82 -4.20
CA PHE A 357 1.51 8.17 -4.51
C PHE A 357 0.80 8.76 -5.74
N LEU A 358 1.16 9.97 -6.16
CA LEU A 358 0.69 10.62 -7.40
C LEU A 358 1.67 10.43 -8.56
N LEU A 359 2.95 10.18 -8.28
CA LEU A 359 4.02 10.19 -9.27
C LEU A 359 4.49 8.79 -9.72
N GLU A 360 4.46 7.80 -8.81
CA GLU A 360 4.86 6.41 -9.10
C GLU A 360 3.76 5.60 -9.82
N VAL A 361 3.11 6.25 -10.79
CA VAL A 361 1.95 5.71 -11.52
C VAL A 361 2.21 4.32 -12.11
N GLY A 362 3.42 4.11 -12.67
CA GLY A 362 3.76 2.86 -13.36
C GLY A 362 3.71 1.62 -12.47
N VAL A 363 4.23 1.72 -11.24
CA VAL A 363 4.23 0.61 -10.27
C VAL A 363 2.87 0.48 -9.60
N ILE A 364 2.30 1.59 -9.15
CA ILE A 364 1.00 1.61 -8.48
C ILE A 364 -0.09 1.03 -9.38
N SER A 365 -0.10 1.40 -10.67
CA SER A 365 -1.08 0.88 -11.64
C SER A 365 -1.03 -0.65 -11.76
N LYS A 366 0.17 -1.24 -11.78
CA LYS A 366 0.32 -2.70 -11.84
C LYS A 366 -0.25 -3.38 -10.60
N ILE A 367 0.03 -2.82 -9.41
CA ILE A 367 -0.43 -3.33 -8.12
C ILE A 367 -1.96 -3.22 -8.03
N VAL A 368 -2.50 -2.02 -8.28
CA VAL A 368 -3.95 -1.73 -8.17
C VAL A 368 -4.76 -2.57 -9.14
N ARG A 369 -4.33 -2.67 -10.40
CA ARG A 369 -5.00 -3.48 -11.41
C ARG A 369 -5.07 -4.95 -11.01
N GLY A 370 -3.95 -5.55 -10.63
CA GLY A 370 -3.92 -6.95 -10.18
C GLY A 370 -4.78 -7.18 -8.94
N PHE A 371 -4.71 -6.30 -7.97
CA PHE A 371 -5.52 -6.38 -6.75
C PHE A 371 -7.03 -6.33 -7.04
N LEU A 372 -7.47 -5.40 -7.89
CA LEU A 372 -8.88 -5.25 -8.28
C LEU A 372 -9.39 -6.44 -9.09
N GLU A 373 -8.61 -6.93 -10.05
CA GLU A 373 -8.98 -8.08 -10.89
C GLU A 373 -9.23 -9.32 -10.04
N HIS A 374 -8.35 -9.62 -9.09
CA HIS A 374 -8.49 -10.76 -8.19
C HIS A 374 -9.48 -10.52 -7.02
N THR A 375 -9.84 -9.28 -6.74
CA THR A 375 -10.93 -8.98 -5.83
C THR A 375 -12.28 -9.26 -6.51
N ARG A 376 -12.44 -8.79 -7.75
CA ARG A 376 -13.66 -9.02 -8.54
C ARG A 376 -13.84 -10.50 -8.91
N ASN A 377 -12.76 -11.21 -9.23
CA ASN A 377 -12.76 -12.59 -9.70
C ASN A 377 -11.77 -13.45 -8.90
N PRO A 378 -12.10 -13.88 -7.68
CA PRO A 378 -11.19 -14.66 -6.84
C PRO A 378 -10.72 -15.98 -7.45
N GLU A 379 -11.49 -16.58 -8.37
CA GLU A 379 -11.16 -17.84 -9.04
C GLU A 379 -10.02 -17.70 -10.07
N LEU A 380 -9.66 -16.47 -10.49
CA LEU A 380 -8.54 -16.26 -11.44
C LEU A 380 -7.22 -16.82 -10.92
N VAL A 381 -6.98 -16.76 -9.60
CA VAL A 381 -5.76 -17.35 -8.99
C VAL A 381 -5.67 -18.84 -9.29
N ARG A 382 -6.81 -19.54 -9.38
CA ARG A 382 -6.88 -20.98 -9.64
C ARG A 382 -6.77 -21.32 -11.12
N THR A 383 -7.22 -20.45 -12.01
CA THR A 383 -7.29 -20.72 -13.46
C THR A 383 -6.05 -20.28 -14.23
N GLN A 384 -5.31 -19.27 -13.77
CA GLN A 384 -4.10 -18.78 -14.44
C GLN A 384 -2.96 -19.81 -14.52
N LEU A 385 -2.94 -20.80 -13.63
CA LEU A 385 -1.95 -21.89 -13.69
C LEU A 385 -2.23 -22.91 -14.79
N LEU A 386 -3.47 -23.04 -15.23
CA LEU A 386 -3.84 -23.98 -16.31
C LEU A 386 -3.47 -23.44 -17.70
N SER A 387 -3.23 -22.13 -17.83
CA SER A 387 -2.86 -21.46 -19.08
C SER A 387 -1.36 -21.07 -19.16
N ALA A 388 -0.65 -20.98 -18.04
CA ALA A 388 0.78 -20.60 -18.03
C ALA A 388 1.73 -21.69 -18.52
N ASP A 389 1.25 -22.92 -18.70
CA ASP A 389 2.02 -23.99 -19.38
C ASP A 389 2.11 -23.79 -20.92
N SER A 390 1.51 -22.73 -21.49
CA SER A 390 1.40 -22.53 -22.94
C SER A 390 1.94 -21.21 -23.52
N GLU A 391 2.33 -20.21 -22.73
CA GLU A 391 2.85 -18.94 -23.28
C GLU A 391 4.02 -18.37 -22.48
N THR A 392 5.22 -18.61 -23.00
CA THR A 392 6.43 -17.85 -22.63
C THR A 392 6.39 -16.48 -23.30
N GLU A 393 5.87 -15.48 -22.65
CA GLU A 393 6.10 -14.10 -23.06
C GLU A 393 7.46 -13.61 -22.53
N THR A 394 8.34 -13.34 -23.47
CA THR A 394 9.65 -12.73 -23.25
C THR A 394 9.49 -11.26 -22.87
N ALA A 395 9.63 -10.94 -21.59
CA ALA A 395 9.86 -9.57 -21.11
C ALA A 395 11.37 -9.30 -21.02
N PRO A 396 11.85 -8.08 -21.35
CA PRO A 396 13.29 -7.77 -21.29
C PRO A 396 13.79 -7.73 -19.84
N PRO A 397 15.05 -8.14 -19.57
CA PRO A 397 15.58 -8.24 -18.22
C PRO A 397 15.93 -6.87 -17.66
N THR A 398 15.24 -6.43 -16.63
CA THR A 398 15.73 -5.41 -15.72
C THR A 398 16.44 -6.09 -14.55
N ALA A 399 17.70 -5.75 -14.38
CA ALA A 399 18.62 -6.37 -13.45
C ALA A 399 18.22 -6.09 -11.98
N ALA A 400 17.50 -7.03 -11.37
CA ALA A 400 17.41 -7.19 -9.93
C ALA A 400 16.85 -8.58 -9.63
N MET A 401 17.69 -9.48 -9.10
CA MET A 401 17.34 -10.77 -8.46
C MET A 401 16.10 -11.49 -9.01
N GLU A 402 16.05 -11.71 -10.33
CA GLU A 402 15.03 -12.53 -10.95
C GLU A 402 15.39 -14.01 -10.77
N ASN A 403 14.39 -14.77 -10.40
CA ASN A 403 14.36 -16.25 -10.25
C ASN A 403 15.70 -16.97 -10.37
N ILE A 404 16.32 -17.20 -9.23
CA ILE A 404 17.66 -17.81 -9.09
C ILE A 404 17.77 -19.20 -9.78
N TYR A 405 16.63 -19.82 -10.11
CA TYR A 405 16.57 -21.16 -10.67
C TYR A 405 15.61 -21.23 -11.87
N GLU A 406 16.10 -20.95 -13.07
CA GLU A 406 15.41 -21.29 -14.32
C GLU A 406 15.44 -22.82 -14.52
N GLY A 407 14.31 -23.49 -14.28
CA GLY A 407 14.16 -24.93 -14.50
C GLY A 407 13.02 -25.53 -13.68
N HIS A 408 12.59 -26.72 -14.03
CA HIS A 408 11.56 -27.44 -13.28
C HIS A 408 11.98 -27.65 -11.82
N ARG A 409 11.28 -26.99 -10.88
CA ARG A 409 11.53 -27.01 -9.44
C ARG A 409 10.97 -28.32 -8.84
N VAL A 410 11.82 -29.33 -8.71
CA VAL A 410 11.44 -30.66 -8.16
C VAL A 410 10.97 -30.56 -6.72
N ASP A 411 11.52 -29.64 -5.95
CA ASP A 411 11.11 -29.38 -4.57
C ASP A 411 9.67 -28.89 -4.46
N TYR A 412 9.15 -28.12 -5.43
CA TYR A 412 7.78 -27.60 -5.41
C TYR A 412 6.73 -28.72 -5.40
N ASP A 413 6.85 -29.73 -6.26
CA ASP A 413 5.90 -30.84 -6.27
C ASP A 413 5.96 -31.66 -4.97
N MET A 414 7.17 -31.81 -4.40
CA MET A 414 7.32 -32.46 -3.09
C MET A 414 6.69 -31.64 -1.98
N ILE A 415 6.90 -30.30 -1.94
CA ILE A 415 6.28 -29.42 -0.95
C ILE A 415 4.76 -29.47 -1.07
N VAL A 416 4.21 -29.37 -2.30
CA VAL A 416 2.76 -29.48 -2.53
C VAL A 416 2.21 -30.80 -1.99
N ASN A 417 2.92 -31.90 -2.14
CA ASN A 417 2.48 -33.21 -1.62
C ASN A 417 2.52 -33.30 -0.08
N LEU A 418 3.44 -32.57 0.57
CA LEU A 418 3.59 -32.55 2.02
C LEU A 418 2.55 -31.68 2.72
N VAL A 419 2.07 -30.63 2.08
CA VAL A 419 1.10 -29.69 2.65
C VAL A 419 -0.31 -30.27 2.61
N GLU A 420 -1.01 -30.24 3.72
CA GLU A 420 -2.39 -30.69 3.85
C GLU A 420 -3.35 -29.67 3.22
N SER A 421 -4.44 -30.18 2.63
CA SER A 421 -5.46 -29.32 2.01
C SER A 421 -6.17 -28.43 3.04
N GLY A 422 -6.44 -27.18 2.68
CA GLY A 422 -7.10 -26.20 3.54
C GLY A 422 -6.20 -25.57 4.61
N SER A 423 -4.93 -25.94 4.68
CA SER A 423 -3.96 -25.39 5.64
C SER A 423 -3.70 -23.90 5.45
N ARG A 424 -3.26 -23.26 6.52
CA ARG A 424 -2.72 -21.89 6.47
C ARG A 424 -1.20 -21.94 6.31
N VAL A 425 -0.71 -21.35 5.23
CA VAL A 425 0.70 -21.44 4.81
C VAL A 425 1.34 -20.06 4.74
N LEU A 426 2.55 -19.93 5.30
CA LEU A 426 3.45 -18.80 5.10
C LEU A 426 4.66 -19.27 4.30
N ASP A 427 4.91 -18.65 3.15
CA ASP A 427 6.09 -18.92 2.32
C ASP A 427 7.09 -17.75 2.44
N ILE A 428 8.26 -18.00 2.97
CA ILE A 428 9.31 -17.02 3.23
C ILE A 428 10.31 -17.02 2.10
N GLY A 429 10.49 -15.86 1.46
CA GLY A 429 11.22 -15.75 0.19
C GLY A 429 10.41 -16.36 -0.95
N CYS A 430 9.11 -16.03 -1.00
CA CYS A 430 8.17 -16.64 -1.94
C CYS A 430 8.43 -16.29 -3.41
N GLY A 431 9.38 -15.40 -3.70
CA GLY A 431 9.67 -14.94 -5.06
C GLY A 431 8.42 -14.34 -5.72
N ASP A 432 8.14 -14.74 -6.95
CA ASP A 432 6.97 -14.31 -7.72
C ASP A 432 5.67 -15.04 -7.35
N GLY A 433 5.71 -15.94 -6.34
CA GLY A 433 4.56 -16.65 -5.80
C GLY A 433 4.16 -17.93 -6.54
N GLU A 434 5.00 -18.49 -7.40
CA GLU A 434 4.69 -19.70 -8.17
C GLU A 434 4.30 -20.89 -7.25
N LEU A 435 5.08 -21.16 -6.20
CA LEU A 435 4.77 -22.22 -5.24
C LEU A 435 3.41 -21.98 -4.56
N LEU A 436 3.14 -20.74 -4.13
CA LEU A 436 1.88 -20.39 -3.50
C LEU A 436 0.69 -20.56 -4.44
N CYS A 437 0.83 -20.20 -5.72
CA CYS A 437 -0.17 -20.49 -6.74
C CYS A 437 -0.48 -22.00 -6.83
N LYS A 438 0.54 -22.85 -6.90
CA LYS A 438 0.38 -24.33 -6.94
C LYS A 438 -0.32 -24.85 -5.67
N LEU A 439 0.03 -24.33 -4.50
CA LEU A 439 -0.60 -24.69 -3.23
C LEU A 439 -2.07 -24.24 -3.17
N ILE A 440 -2.39 -23.02 -3.60
CA ILE A 440 -3.77 -22.51 -3.64
C ILE A 440 -4.62 -23.36 -4.59
N SER A 441 -4.13 -23.62 -5.81
CA SER A 441 -4.89 -24.34 -6.84
C SER A 441 -5.09 -25.81 -6.52
N ARG A 442 -4.06 -26.51 -6.04
CA ARG A 442 -4.08 -27.96 -5.83
C ARG A 442 -4.55 -28.37 -4.42
N LYS A 443 -4.37 -27.50 -3.42
CA LYS A 443 -4.62 -27.83 -2.00
C LYS A 443 -5.61 -26.90 -1.32
N ASN A 444 -6.09 -25.85 -2.00
CA ASN A 444 -7.03 -24.87 -1.44
C ASN A 444 -6.52 -24.24 -0.12
N VAL A 445 -5.24 -23.94 -0.02
CA VAL A 445 -4.61 -23.37 1.18
C VAL A 445 -4.93 -21.89 1.32
N GLN A 446 -4.85 -21.38 2.56
CA GLN A 446 -4.78 -19.95 2.83
C GLN A 446 -3.33 -19.51 2.83
N ALA A 447 -2.88 -18.94 1.70
CA ALA A 447 -1.49 -18.63 1.45
C ALA A 447 -1.16 -17.17 1.75
N VAL A 448 -0.01 -16.95 2.38
CA VAL A 448 0.63 -15.63 2.53
C VAL A 448 2.09 -15.76 2.13
N GLY A 449 2.56 -14.86 1.28
CA GLY A 449 3.97 -14.73 0.94
C GLY A 449 4.66 -13.69 1.83
N LEU A 450 5.94 -13.92 2.11
CA LEU A 450 6.83 -12.91 2.68
C LEU A 450 8.03 -12.78 1.74
N GLU A 451 8.27 -11.58 1.24
CA GLU A 451 9.28 -11.34 0.22
C GLU A 451 9.94 -9.96 0.41
N VAL A 452 11.22 -9.83 0.11
CA VAL A 452 11.96 -8.56 0.26
C VAL A 452 12.02 -7.77 -1.05
N ALA A 453 12.06 -8.47 -2.18
CA ALA A 453 12.22 -7.86 -3.49
C ALA A 453 10.89 -7.25 -3.97
N GLN A 454 10.88 -5.94 -4.20
CA GLN A 454 9.68 -5.21 -4.66
C GLN A 454 9.08 -5.79 -5.94
N GLY A 455 9.89 -6.15 -6.94
CA GLY A 455 9.44 -6.73 -8.21
C GLY A 455 8.65 -8.04 -8.00
N SER A 456 9.15 -8.91 -7.14
CA SER A 456 8.51 -10.16 -6.75
C SER A 456 7.20 -9.94 -5.99
N VAL A 457 7.19 -8.97 -5.05
CA VAL A 457 5.96 -8.56 -4.33
C VAL A 457 4.89 -8.09 -5.30
N VAL A 458 5.25 -7.22 -6.26
CA VAL A 458 4.33 -6.75 -7.31
C VAL A 458 3.79 -7.92 -8.14
N SER A 459 4.64 -8.89 -8.48
CA SER A 459 4.25 -10.10 -9.23
C SER A 459 3.25 -10.95 -8.43
N CYS A 460 3.48 -11.16 -7.12
CA CYS A 460 2.54 -11.86 -6.24
C CYS A 460 1.17 -11.17 -6.21
N ILE A 461 1.13 -9.83 -6.02
CA ILE A 461 -0.14 -9.09 -5.98
C ILE A 461 -0.86 -9.19 -7.33
N ARG A 462 -0.15 -9.11 -8.45
CA ARG A 462 -0.71 -9.29 -9.79
C ARG A 462 -1.30 -10.67 -10.02
N ARG A 463 -0.79 -11.70 -9.37
CA ARG A 463 -1.32 -13.07 -9.37
C ARG A 463 -2.44 -13.29 -8.35
N GLY A 464 -2.80 -12.27 -7.57
CA GLY A 464 -3.83 -12.35 -6.53
C GLY A 464 -3.39 -13.04 -5.24
N ILE A 465 -2.10 -13.17 -5.03
CA ILE A 465 -1.52 -13.75 -3.81
C ILE A 465 -1.34 -12.66 -2.76
N SER A 466 -1.78 -12.94 -1.54
CA SER A 466 -1.48 -12.08 -0.39
C SER A 466 0.01 -12.16 -0.08
N VAL A 467 0.69 -11.02 -0.08
CA VAL A 467 2.14 -10.94 0.17
C VAL A 467 2.48 -9.74 1.03
N ILE A 468 3.39 -9.92 1.96
CA ILE A 468 3.92 -8.87 2.83
C ILE A 468 5.38 -8.63 2.47
N GLN A 469 5.71 -7.41 2.04
CA GLN A 469 7.11 -7.04 1.83
C GLN A 469 7.82 -6.88 3.17
N ALA A 470 8.64 -7.86 3.52
CA ALA A 470 9.40 -7.85 4.76
C ALA A 470 10.69 -8.65 4.63
N ASP A 471 11.66 -8.33 5.50
CA ASP A 471 12.95 -8.99 5.59
C ASP A 471 12.93 -9.96 6.79
N ILE A 472 13.07 -11.27 6.52
CA ILE A 472 13.11 -12.31 7.55
C ILE A 472 14.26 -12.11 8.55
N ASP A 473 15.36 -11.48 8.14
CA ASP A 473 16.48 -11.16 9.03
C ASP A 473 16.10 -10.18 10.16
N LYS A 474 14.96 -9.49 10.04
CA LYS A 474 14.35 -8.67 11.10
C LYS A 474 13.42 -9.46 12.03
N GLY A 475 13.21 -10.76 11.74
CA GLY A 475 12.36 -11.68 12.49
C GLY A 475 10.88 -11.61 12.11
N LEU A 476 10.10 -12.50 12.74
CA LEU A 476 8.65 -12.62 12.59
C LEU A 476 7.90 -12.21 13.86
N SER A 477 8.51 -11.37 14.71
CA SER A 477 7.98 -11.00 16.04
C SER A 477 6.55 -10.45 16.01
N ALA A 478 6.14 -9.88 14.88
CA ALA A 478 4.79 -9.40 14.68
C ALA A 478 3.74 -10.52 14.51
N LEU A 479 4.15 -11.76 14.22
CA LEU A 479 3.25 -12.88 14.02
C LEU A 479 3.14 -13.71 15.30
N PRO A 480 1.91 -14.14 15.69
CA PRO A 480 1.71 -14.97 16.89
C PRO A 480 2.30 -16.36 16.75
N ASP A 481 2.59 -16.97 17.91
CA ASP A 481 3.05 -18.36 17.97
C ASP A 481 2.02 -19.29 17.32
N GLN A 482 2.50 -20.29 16.60
CA GLN A 482 1.70 -21.34 15.95
C GLN A 482 0.50 -20.81 15.12
N SER A 483 0.68 -19.63 14.50
CA SER A 483 -0.37 -18.97 13.71
C SER A 483 -0.51 -19.53 12.28
N PHE A 484 0.45 -20.36 11.84
CA PHE A 484 0.44 -21.06 10.56
C PHE A 484 0.58 -22.56 10.75
N ASP A 485 -0.11 -23.35 9.92
CA ASP A 485 0.02 -24.82 9.93
C ASP A 485 1.37 -25.22 9.31
N TYR A 486 1.77 -24.52 8.23
CA TYR A 486 3.06 -24.71 7.56
C TYR A 486 3.76 -23.39 7.35
N ILE A 487 5.07 -23.35 7.64
CA ILE A 487 5.97 -22.32 7.15
C ILE A 487 6.94 -22.95 6.18
N ILE A 488 7.07 -22.36 5.01
CA ILE A 488 7.95 -22.83 3.94
C ILE A 488 9.12 -21.86 3.82
N LEU A 489 10.32 -22.40 3.64
CA LEU A 489 11.54 -21.69 3.31
C LEU A 489 12.23 -22.49 2.20
N SER A 490 11.82 -22.25 0.96
CA SER A 490 12.31 -23.01 -0.19
C SER A 490 13.49 -22.31 -0.84
N MET A 491 14.66 -22.99 -0.88
CA MET A 491 15.91 -22.52 -1.53
C MET A 491 16.34 -21.09 -1.09
N THR A 492 16.04 -20.72 0.15
CA THR A 492 16.25 -19.35 0.68
C THR A 492 17.21 -19.36 1.88
N LEU A 493 17.34 -20.48 2.59
CA LEU A 493 18.14 -20.57 3.82
C LEU A 493 19.59 -20.09 3.64
N GLN A 494 20.23 -20.43 2.53
CA GLN A 494 21.62 -20.08 2.24
C GLN A 494 21.84 -18.58 1.95
N VAL A 495 20.76 -17.82 1.73
CA VAL A 495 20.80 -16.38 1.41
C VAL A 495 20.57 -15.50 2.65
N ILE A 496 19.88 -16.02 3.65
CA ILE A 496 19.55 -15.33 4.91
C ILE A 496 20.83 -15.01 5.70
N ARG A 497 20.89 -13.84 6.34
CA ARG A 497 22.07 -13.43 7.14
C ARG A 497 22.20 -14.20 8.43
N LYS A 498 21.06 -14.51 9.08
CA LYS A 498 20.97 -15.15 10.39
C LYS A 498 20.03 -16.36 10.34
N PRO A 499 20.45 -17.46 9.70
CA PRO A 499 19.59 -18.63 9.47
C PRO A 499 19.12 -19.30 10.77
N ASP A 500 19.92 -19.26 11.83
CA ASP A 500 19.58 -19.76 13.16
C ASP A 500 18.39 -19.01 13.79
N LEU A 501 18.40 -17.68 13.70
CA LEU A 501 17.29 -16.86 14.20
C LEU A 501 16.05 -17.01 13.32
N ALA A 502 16.21 -17.08 12.00
CA ALA A 502 15.10 -17.31 11.09
C ALA A 502 14.38 -18.63 11.37
N LEU A 503 15.14 -19.74 11.50
CA LEU A 503 14.58 -21.05 11.84
C LEU A 503 13.91 -21.06 13.22
N LYS A 504 14.48 -20.39 14.21
CA LYS A 504 13.86 -20.25 15.54
C LYS A 504 12.52 -19.54 15.48
N GLU A 505 12.43 -18.46 14.72
CA GLU A 505 11.18 -17.73 14.50
C GLU A 505 10.17 -18.56 13.70
N MET A 506 10.61 -19.29 12.68
CA MET A 506 9.76 -20.21 11.92
C MET A 506 9.15 -21.28 12.85
N LEU A 507 9.96 -21.92 13.69
CA LEU A 507 9.52 -22.92 14.67
C LEU A 507 8.57 -22.35 15.73
N ARG A 508 8.67 -21.06 16.06
CA ARG A 508 7.74 -20.38 16.96
C ARG A 508 6.39 -20.12 16.28
N VAL A 509 6.41 -19.61 15.04
CA VAL A 509 5.22 -19.13 14.34
C VAL A 509 4.47 -20.25 13.62
N GLY A 510 5.16 -21.30 13.18
CA GLY A 510 4.59 -22.44 12.45
C GLY A 510 4.46 -23.70 13.30
N LYS A 511 3.43 -24.50 13.02
CA LYS A 511 3.32 -25.86 13.59
C LYS A 511 4.32 -26.80 12.94
N LYS A 512 4.49 -26.71 11.62
CA LYS A 512 5.48 -27.46 10.83
C LYS A 512 6.24 -26.48 9.93
N CYS A 513 7.54 -26.70 9.79
CA CYS A 513 8.40 -25.93 8.90
C CYS A 513 8.95 -26.82 7.82
N ILE A 514 8.82 -26.42 6.56
CA ILE A 514 9.38 -27.09 5.40
C ILE A 514 10.55 -26.24 4.91
N VAL A 515 11.75 -26.81 4.92
CA VAL A 515 12.98 -26.10 4.53
C VAL A 515 13.66 -26.86 3.39
N SER A 516 13.96 -26.19 2.27
CA SER A 516 14.82 -26.76 1.23
C SER A 516 16.04 -25.88 0.96
N PHE A 517 17.15 -26.51 0.61
CA PHE A 517 18.41 -25.84 0.30
C PHE A 517 19.31 -26.69 -0.61
N PRO A 518 20.22 -26.05 -1.39
CA PRO A 518 21.21 -26.76 -2.19
C PRO A 518 22.27 -27.41 -1.30
N ASN A 519 22.58 -28.68 -1.55
CA ASN A 519 23.58 -29.42 -0.78
C ASN A 519 25.00 -29.16 -1.29
N PHE A 520 25.76 -28.37 -0.58
CA PHE A 520 27.18 -28.14 -0.87
C PHE A 520 28.06 -29.37 -0.57
N GLY A 521 27.54 -30.37 0.16
CA GLY A 521 28.19 -31.64 0.38
C GLY A 521 28.20 -32.62 -0.82
N HIS A 522 27.49 -32.28 -1.92
CA HIS A 522 27.39 -33.13 -3.12
C HIS A 522 28.75 -33.42 -3.74
N TRP A 523 28.96 -34.65 -4.28
CA TRP A 523 30.26 -35.10 -4.78
C TRP A 523 30.85 -34.22 -5.89
N ARG A 524 30.02 -33.65 -6.78
CA ARG A 524 30.47 -32.71 -7.83
C ARG A 524 31.04 -31.43 -7.24
N VAL A 525 30.39 -30.88 -6.19
CA VAL A 525 30.86 -29.70 -5.49
C VAL A 525 32.21 -29.98 -4.85
N ARG A 526 32.35 -31.13 -4.15
CA ARG A 526 33.61 -31.54 -3.54
C ARG A 526 34.71 -31.75 -4.61
N TRP A 527 34.38 -32.37 -5.72
CA TRP A 527 35.31 -32.60 -6.83
C TRP A 527 35.84 -31.27 -7.39
N MET A 528 34.96 -30.36 -7.76
CA MET A 528 35.34 -29.04 -8.30
C MET A 528 36.21 -28.25 -7.31
N THR A 529 35.83 -28.23 -6.03
CA THR A 529 36.60 -27.53 -5.00
C THR A 529 37.96 -28.17 -4.75
N PHE A 530 38.05 -29.50 -4.65
CA PHE A 530 39.28 -30.21 -4.29
C PHE A 530 40.24 -30.37 -5.48
N PHE A 531 39.75 -30.82 -6.64
CA PHE A 531 40.61 -31.14 -7.78
C PHE A 531 40.79 -29.98 -8.77
N GLU A 532 39.80 -29.15 -8.95
CA GLU A 532 39.88 -28.00 -9.87
C GLU A 532 40.30 -26.71 -9.18
N GLY A 533 40.23 -26.65 -7.85
CA GLY A 533 40.56 -25.46 -7.05
C GLY A 533 39.65 -24.27 -7.35
N ARG A 534 38.40 -24.51 -7.75
CA ARG A 534 37.41 -23.47 -8.12
C ARG A 534 36.18 -23.53 -7.26
N ALA A 535 35.52 -22.35 -7.13
CA ALA A 535 34.18 -22.27 -6.57
C ALA A 535 33.22 -23.09 -7.48
N PRO A 536 32.35 -23.91 -6.87
CA PRO A 536 31.50 -24.80 -7.66
C PRO A 536 30.41 -24.01 -8.39
N VAL A 537 30.24 -24.36 -9.68
CA VAL A 537 29.11 -23.92 -10.51
C VAL A 537 28.40 -25.17 -11.00
N THR A 538 27.19 -25.39 -10.52
CA THR A 538 26.36 -26.56 -10.82
C THR A 538 24.94 -26.12 -11.18
N ARG A 539 24.07 -27.07 -11.57
CA ARG A 539 22.65 -26.75 -11.83
C ARG A 539 21.98 -26.04 -10.66
N ASN A 540 22.25 -26.47 -9.42
CA ASN A 540 21.64 -25.92 -8.21
C ASN A 540 22.50 -24.82 -7.54
N LEU A 541 23.65 -24.50 -8.10
CA LEU A 541 24.55 -23.40 -7.74
C LEU A 541 25.00 -22.72 -9.04
N PRO A 542 24.08 -22.05 -9.76
CA PRO A 542 24.33 -21.61 -11.12
C PRO A 542 25.23 -20.38 -11.27
N TYR A 543 25.51 -19.67 -10.16
CA TYR A 543 26.23 -18.40 -10.20
C TYR A 543 27.73 -18.54 -10.00
N ALA A 544 28.49 -17.70 -10.69
CA ALA A 544 29.89 -17.48 -10.36
C ALA A 544 30.03 -16.91 -8.93
N TRP A 545 31.19 -17.17 -8.30
CA TRP A 545 31.43 -16.79 -6.90
C TRP A 545 31.22 -15.30 -6.60
N TYR A 546 31.38 -14.40 -7.59
CA TYR A 546 31.20 -12.94 -7.45
C TYR A 546 29.78 -12.47 -7.77
N GLN A 547 28.90 -13.35 -8.25
CA GLN A 547 27.49 -13.06 -8.60
C GLN A 547 26.50 -13.79 -7.70
N THR A 548 26.97 -14.76 -6.90
CA THR A 548 26.09 -15.59 -6.09
C THR A 548 25.46 -14.80 -4.95
N PRO A 549 24.15 -14.93 -4.72
CA PRO A 549 23.49 -14.39 -3.53
C PRO A 549 23.75 -15.23 -2.28
N ASN A 550 24.30 -16.46 -2.44
CA ASN A 550 24.53 -17.38 -1.34
C ASN A 550 25.57 -16.82 -0.37
N ARG A 551 25.17 -16.67 0.88
CA ARG A 551 26.03 -16.23 2.00
C ARG A 551 26.62 -17.38 2.79
N HIS A 552 25.89 -18.49 2.83
CA HIS A 552 26.24 -19.68 3.58
C HIS A 552 26.46 -20.87 2.66
N VAL A 553 27.50 -21.63 2.99
CA VAL A 553 27.82 -22.90 2.39
C VAL A 553 27.38 -23.96 3.39
N LEU A 554 26.31 -24.70 3.11
CA LEU A 554 25.78 -25.70 4.03
C LEU A 554 25.57 -27.04 3.33
N ALA A 555 25.82 -28.09 4.06
CA ALA A 555 25.56 -29.48 3.66
C ALA A 555 24.42 -30.07 4.52
N ILE A 556 23.98 -31.26 4.15
CA ILE A 556 22.94 -31.99 4.89
C ILE A 556 23.33 -32.18 6.36
N ASP A 557 24.59 -32.51 6.64
CA ASP A 557 25.05 -32.74 8.02
C ASP A 557 25.11 -31.45 8.84
N ASP A 558 25.42 -30.31 8.21
CA ASP A 558 25.39 -29.00 8.87
C ASP A 558 23.96 -28.62 9.29
N PHE A 559 22.97 -28.90 8.44
CA PHE A 559 21.57 -28.62 8.77
C PHE A 559 21.05 -29.53 9.91
N ARG A 560 21.44 -30.81 9.92
CA ARG A 560 21.13 -31.72 11.04
C ARG A 560 21.71 -31.20 12.35
N GLN A 561 22.96 -30.71 12.32
CA GLN A 561 23.59 -30.12 13.50
C GLN A 561 22.82 -28.87 13.95
N LEU A 562 22.44 -27.98 13.04
CA LEU A 562 21.65 -26.79 13.36
C LEU A 562 20.28 -27.14 13.97
N CYS A 563 19.60 -28.17 13.47
CA CYS A 563 18.36 -28.67 14.08
C CYS A 563 18.59 -29.16 15.51
N ASN A 564 19.68 -29.88 15.77
CA ASN A 564 20.06 -30.33 17.11
C ASN A 564 20.34 -29.12 18.05
N ASP A 565 21.07 -28.11 17.57
CA ASP A 565 21.41 -26.93 18.36
C ASP A 565 20.16 -26.10 18.73
N LEU A 566 19.14 -26.13 17.86
CA LEU A 566 17.84 -25.48 18.07
C LEU A 566 16.81 -26.37 18.80
N ASN A 567 17.18 -27.62 19.17
CA ASN A 567 16.27 -28.65 19.69
C ASN A 567 15.07 -28.93 18.76
N ALA A 568 15.18 -28.69 17.44
CA ALA A 568 14.13 -28.96 16.48
C ALA A 568 14.04 -30.44 16.17
N GLN A 569 12.83 -30.99 16.07
CA GLN A 569 12.60 -32.38 15.67
C GLN A 569 12.51 -32.49 14.16
N ILE A 570 13.31 -33.36 13.54
CA ILE A 570 13.22 -33.68 12.13
C ILE A 570 12.16 -34.76 11.95
N GLU A 571 10.97 -34.41 11.41
CA GLU A 571 9.93 -35.38 11.09
C GLU A 571 10.23 -36.13 9.80
N ARG A 572 10.76 -35.43 8.80
CA ARG A 572 11.13 -36.01 7.49
C ARG A 572 12.40 -35.37 6.96
N GLU A 573 13.21 -36.20 6.33
CA GLU A 573 14.37 -35.80 5.54
C GLU A 573 14.22 -36.41 4.14
N ILE A 574 14.23 -35.57 3.11
CA ILE A 574 14.05 -35.97 1.73
C ILE A 574 15.23 -35.41 0.91
N PRO A 575 16.31 -36.17 0.77
CA PRO A 575 17.45 -35.78 -0.06
C PRO A 575 17.11 -36.00 -1.54
N LEU A 576 17.16 -34.91 -2.35
CA LEU A 576 16.73 -34.91 -3.73
C LEU A 576 17.90 -34.88 -4.72
N TYR A 577 17.74 -35.57 -5.84
CA TYR A 577 18.54 -35.40 -7.05
C TYR A 577 17.60 -35.27 -8.27
N SER A 578 18.13 -34.94 -9.44
CA SER A 578 17.35 -34.61 -10.64
C SER A 578 16.26 -35.64 -11.04
N GLU A 579 16.39 -36.88 -10.61
CA GLU A 579 15.48 -37.99 -11.00
C GLU A 579 14.77 -38.65 -9.82
N GLY A 580 14.91 -38.12 -8.56
CA GLY A 580 14.23 -38.69 -7.41
C GLY A 580 14.91 -38.46 -6.05
N VAL A 581 14.80 -39.45 -5.13
CA VAL A 581 15.29 -39.38 -3.75
C VAL A 581 16.59 -40.20 -3.60
N ALA A 582 17.66 -39.56 -3.10
CA ALA A 582 18.95 -40.22 -2.85
C ALA A 582 18.89 -41.04 -1.55
N ARG A 583 18.65 -42.34 -1.66
CA ARG A 583 18.51 -43.24 -0.49
C ARG A 583 19.83 -43.67 0.13
N PHE A 584 20.96 -43.51 -0.59
CA PHE A 584 22.29 -43.97 -0.18
C PHE A 584 23.25 -42.79 -0.09
N TRP A 585 23.95 -42.63 1.05
CA TRP A 585 24.88 -41.55 1.31
C TRP A 585 24.33 -40.16 0.91
N PRO A 586 23.20 -39.69 1.51
CA PRO A 586 22.48 -38.52 1.04
C PRO A 586 23.37 -37.26 0.98
N ASN A 587 24.26 -37.06 1.92
CA ASN A 587 25.17 -35.92 1.92
C ASN A 587 26.17 -35.92 0.74
N LEU A 588 26.37 -37.08 0.09
CA LEU A 588 27.28 -37.20 -1.05
C LEU A 588 26.54 -37.17 -2.41
N PHE A 589 25.33 -37.74 -2.47
CA PHE A 589 24.62 -37.92 -3.73
C PHE A 589 23.40 -37.05 -3.94
N ALA A 590 22.85 -36.40 -2.90
CA ALA A 590 21.77 -35.46 -3.06
C ALA A 590 22.30 -34.11 -3.54
N GLU A 591 21.65 -33.53 -4.52
CA GLU A 591 21.90 -32.18 -5.03
C GLU A 591 21.21 -31.13 -4.17
N GLU A 592 20.03 -31.47 -3.62
CA GLU A 592 19.21 -30.66 -2.72
C GLU A 592 18.74 -31.49 -1.54
N ALA A 593 18.35 -30.81 -0.49
CA ALA A 593 17.72 -31.47 0.66
C ALA A 593 16.45 -30.70 1.06
N LEU A 594 15.39 -31.46 1.34
CA LEU A 594 14.14 -30.96 1.85
C LEU A 594 13.87 -31.59 3.22
N TYR A 595 13.54 -30.76 4.19
CA TYR A 595 13.26 -31.16 5.55
C TYR A 595 11.88 -30.72 6.00
N VAL A 596 11.20 -31.56 6.79
CA VAL A 596 10.05 -31.16 7.62
C VAL A 596 10.51 -31.21 9.06
N ILE A 597 10.47 -30.06 9.71
CA ILE A 597 10.89 -29.89 11.11
C ILE A 597 9.77 -29.29 11.94
N THR A 598 9.77 -29.61 13.25
CA THR A 598 8.82 -29.10 14.23
C THR A 598 9.54 -28.61 15.49
N SER A 599 8.85 -27.79 16.27
CA SER A 599 9.29 -27.50 17.64
C SER A 599 9.20 -28.78 18.50
N PRO A 600 10.01 -28.91 19.55
CA PRO A 600 10.02 -30.05 20.43
C PRO A 600 8.68 -30.32 21.12
#